data_421c548c72ff2222f4e9b240f5d35b8d
#
_entry.id   421c548c72ff2222f4e9b240f5d35b8d
#
_cell.length_a   1.000
_cell.length_b   1.000
_cell.length_c   1.000
_cell.angle_alpha   90.00
_cell.angle_beta   90.00
_cell.angle_gamma   90.00
#
_symmetry.space_group_name_H-M   'P 1'
#
loop_
_entity.id
_entity.type
_entity.pdbx_description
1 polymer ?
#
loop_
_entity_poly.entity_id
_entity_poly.type
_entity_poly.pdbx_seq_one_letter_code
_entity_poly.pdbx_strand_id
1 'polypeptide(L)'
;MPAETYIAKTIENARDAIASHVRWKIALLLAARMHEPLSERATRSIEHPEECSIGKWLLSEHTLHLRGRPDYLAALDRHTAFHGQMQGIAKLINGGEYDQAERLLNAAGPFQNTSNALANAIMALDRRATG
;
A
#
# COMPACT_ATOMS: atom_id res chain seq x y z
N MET A 1 -9.69 -4.71 18.36
CA MET A 1 -9.29 -5.33 17.08
C MET A 1 -8.03 -4.68 16.57
N PRO A 2 -7.10 -5.46 16.02
CA PRO A 2 -5.93 -4.87 15.38
C PRO A 2 -6.33 -3.98 14.19
N ALA A 3 -5.65 -2.85 14.04
CA ALA A 3 -5.92 -1.91 12.94
C ALA A 3 -5.81 -2.57 11.56
N GLU A 4 -4.86 -3.49 11.40
CA GLU A 4 -4.59 -4.17 10.13
C GLU A 4 -5.71 -5.08 9.66
N THR A 5 -6.73 -5.40 10.49
CA THR A 5 -7.87 -6.21 10.02
C THR A 5 -8.67 -5.51 8.94
N TYR A 6 -8.59 -4.17 8.88
CA TYR A 6 -9.31 -3.40 7.85
C TYR A 6 -8.75 -3.60 6.45
N ILE A 7 -7.53 -4.10 6.30
CA ILE A 7 -6.89 -4.26 4.99
C ILE A 7 -7.18 -5.60 4.32
N ALA A 8 -7.95 -6.47 4.95
CA ALA A 8 -8.24 -7.82 4.44
C ALA A 8 -9.34 -7.87 3.37
N LYS A 9 -9.90 -6.73 2.97
CA LYS A 9 -10.98 -6.68 1.99
C LYS A 9 -10.50 -7.05 0.58
N THR A 10 -11.31 -7.81 -0.14
CA THR A 10 -11.04 -8.16 -1.54
C THR A 10 -11.10 -6.93 -2.44
N ILE A 11 -10.14 -6.83 -3.36
CA ILE A 11 -10.07 -5.74 -4.33
C ILE A 11 -10.67 -6.21 -5.65
N GLU A 12 -11.72 -5.52 -6.11
CA GLU A 12 -12.38 -5.81 -7.36
C GLU A 12 -12.18 -4.72 -8.42
N ASN A 13 -11.81 -3.52 -7.99
CA ASN A 13 -11.64 -2.38 -8.89
C ASN A 13 -10.64 -1.38 -8.32
N ALA A 14 -10.35 -0.33 -9.10
CA ALA A 14 -9.38 0.69 -8.69
C ALA A 14 -9.78 1.41 -7.40
N ARG A 15 -11.08 1.63 -7.18
CA ARG A 15 -11.56 2.27 -5.96
C ARG A 15 -11.20 1.45 -4.74
N ASP A 16 -11.42 0.12 -4.81
CA ASP A 16 -11.06 -0.79 -3.72
C ASP A 16 -9.55 -0.81 -3.49
N ALA A 17 -8.76 -0.76 -4.58
CA ALA A 17 -7.31 -0.72 -4.48
C ALA A 17 -6.83 0.54 -3.76
N ILE A 18 -7.40 1.70 -4.09
CA ILE A 18 -7.06 2.97 -3.43
C ILE A 18 -7.48 2.93 -1.96
N ALA A 19 -8.65 2.39 -1.66
CA ALA A 19 -9.12 2.24 -0.28
C ALA A 19 -8.18 1.36 0.54
N SER A 20 -7.70 0.26 -0.04
CA SER A 20 -6.72 -0.62 0.61
C SER A 20 -5.42 0.11 0.90
N HIS A 21 -4.94 0.91 -0.04
CA HIS A 21 -3.77 1.75 0.13
C HIS A 21 -3.92 2.70 1.33
N VAL A 22 -5.07 3.40 1.43
CA VAL A 22 -5.35 4.31 2.53
C VAL A 22 -5.41 3.55 3.86
N ARG A 23 -6.02 2.36 3.86
CA ARG A 23 -6.10 1.54 5.07
C ARG A 23 -4.73 1.12 5.58
N TRP A 24 -3.78 0.83 4.69
CA TRP A 24 -2.41 0.53 5.09
C TRP A 24 -1.76 1.72 5.81
N LYS A 25 -1.93 2.94 5.29
CA LYS A 25 -1.43 4.14 5.95
C LYS A 25 -2.03 4.30 7.34
N ILE A 26 -3.34 4.11 7.47
CA ILE A 26 -4.04 4.22 8.75
C ILE A 26 -3.54 3.14 9.71
N ALA A 27 -3.38 1.90 9.25
CA ALA A 27 -2.92 0.81 10.10
C ALA A 27 -1.52 1.07 10.66
N LEU A 28 -0.61 1.55 9.82
CA LEU A 28 0.74 1.90 10.25
C LEU A 28 0.72 3.05 11.26
N LEU A 29 -0.07 4.08 10.99
CA LEU A 29 -0.16 5.24 11.88
C LEU A 29 -0.73 4.86 13.23
N LEU A 30 -1.78 4.04 13.26
CA LEU A 30 -2.37 3.57 14.51
C LEU A 30 -1.38 2.72 15.32
N ALA A 31 -0.65 1.82 14.66
CA ALA A 31 0.35 1.01 15.34
C ALA A 31 1.42 1.90 15.99
N ALA A 32 1.89 2.91 15.27
CA ALA A 32 2.89 3.84 15.80
C ALA A 32 2.34 4.64 16.99
N ARG A 33 1.12 5.17 16.88
CA ARG A 33 0.51 5.97 17.94
C ARG A 33 0.17 5.15 19.18
N MET A 34 -0.22 3.90 18.99
CA MET A 34 -0.58 3.01 20.09
C MET A 34 0.62 2.29 20.68
N HIS A 35 1.81 2.53 20.15
CA HIS A 35 3.05 1.86 20.57
C HIS A 35 2.91 0.34 20.53
N GLU A 36 2.35 -0.17 19.43
CA GLU A 36 2.17 -1.60 19.21
C GLU A 36 2.96 -2.05 17.99
N PRO A 37 3.70 -3.18 18.08
CA PRO A 37 4.34 -3.73 16.89
C PRO A 37 3.28 -4.26 15.93
N LEU A 38 3.67 -4.37 14.65
CA LEU A 38 2.80 -4.97 13.65
C LEU A 38 2.77 -6.50 13.86
N SER A 39 1.65 -7.13 13.46
CA SER A 39 1.57 -8.58 13.46
C SER A 39 2.54 -9.18 12.44
N GLU A 40 2.86 -10.46 12.59
CA GLU A 40 3.67 -11.18 11.60
C GLU A 40 3.01 -11.15 10.23
N ARG A 41 1.67 -11.28 10.20
CA ARG A 41 0.89 -11.26 8.97
C ARG A 41 1.02 -9.93 8.25
N ALA A 42 0.88 -8.82 8.97
CA ALA A 42 1.02 -7.48 8.39
C ALA A 42 2.44 -7.25 7.89
N THR A 43 3.44 -7.61 8.69
CA THR A 43 4.84 -7.48 8.32
C THR A 43 5.14 -8.27 7.05
N ARG A 44 4.65 -9.49 6.96
CA ARG A 44 4.82 -10.33 5.78
C ARG A 44 4.17 -9.72 4.52
N SER A 45 2.96 -9.20 4.64
CA SER A 45 2.29 -8.54 3.52
C SER A 45 3.07 -7.33 3.01
N ILE A 46 3.67 -6.58 3.93
CA ILE A 46 4.49 -5.42 3.57
C ILE A 46 5.75 -5.84 2.81
N GLU A 47 6.34 -6.97 3.19
CA GLU A 47 7.55 -7.50 2.55
C GLU A 47 7.30 -8.11 1.18
N HIS A 48 6.05 -8.49 0.88
CA HIS A 48 5.69 -9.22 -0.34
C HIS A 48 4.59 -8.49 -1.12
N PRO A 49 4.94 -7.51 -1.95
CA PRO A 49 3.95 -6.73 -2.72
C PRO A 49 2.99 -7.60 -3.52
N GLU A 50 3.48 -8.72 -4.07
CA GLU A 50 2.67 -9.63 -4.89
C GLU A 50 1.60 -10.38 -4.09
N GLU A 51 1.76 -10.46 -2.77
CA GLU A 51 0.82 -11.15 -1.88
C GLU A 51 -0.23 -10.21 -1.29
N CYS A 52 -0.02 -8.89 -1.36
CA CYS A 52 -1.01 -7.96 -0.82
C CYS A 52 -2.19 -7.82 -1.79
N SER A 53 -3.32 -7.31 -1.28
CA SER A 53 -4.55 -7.19 -2.07
C SER A 53 -4.37 -6.37 -3.34
N ILE A 54 -3.60 -5.28 -3.27
CA ILE A 54 -3.31 -4.45 -4.44
C ILE A 54 -2.48 -5.23 -5.47
N GLY A 55 -1.44 -5.95 -5.00
CA GLY A 55 -0.61 -6.77 -5.87
C GLY A 55 -1.41 -7.86 -6.56
N LYS A 56 -2.28 -8.53 -5.81
CA LYS A 56 -3.16 -9.56 -6.38
C LYS A 56 -4.10 -8.99 -7.44
N TRP A 57 -4.66 -7.79 -7.19
CA TRP A 57 -5.51 -7.12 -8.17
C TRP A 57 -4.73 -6.78 -9.45
N LEU A 58 -3.53 -6.23 -9.30
CA LEU A 58 -2.67 -5.90 -10.45
C LEU A 58 -2.29 -7.12 -11.28
N LEU A 59 -2.24 -8.30 -10.65
CA LEU A 59 -1.91 -9.56 -11.32
C LEU A 59 -3.15 -10.38 -11.68
N SER A 60 -4.34 -9.85 -11.44
CA SER A 60 -5.61 -10.54 -11.69
C SER A 60 -6.07 -10.43 -13.14
N GLU A 61 -7.12 -11.16 -13.47
CA GLU A 61 -7.75 -11.07 -14.79
C GLU A 61 -8.35 -9.69 -15.09
N HIS A 62 -8.68 -8.90 -14.04
CA HIS A 62 -9.24 -7.55 -14.21
C HIS A 62 -8.29 -6.60 -14.95
N THR A 63 -6.99 -6.84 -14.89
CA THR A 63 -5.97 -6.00 -15.53
C THR A 63 -5.24 -6.72 -16.65
N LEU A 64 -5.64 -7.95 -16.98
CA LEU A 64 -4.94 -8.78 -17.96
C LEU A 64 -4.75 -8.08 -19.31
N HIS A 65 -5.79 -7.41 -19.80
CA HIS A 65 -5.76 -6.70 -21.08
C HIS A 65 -4.91 -5.43 -21.08
N LEU A 66 -4.44 -5.00 -19.91
CA LEU A 66 -3.63 -3.79 -19.77
C LEU A 66 -2.13 -4.07 -19.64
N ARG A 67 -1.74 -5.34 -19.49
CA ARG A 67 -0.34 -5.72 -19.29
C ARG A 67 0.51 -5.33 -20.50
N GLY A 68 1.69 -4.82 -20.20
CA GLY A 68 2.58 -4.29 -21.24
C GLY A 68 2.37 -2.82 -21.54
N ARG A 69 1.26 -2.23 -21.10
CA ARG A 69 1.02 -0.80 -21.29
C ARG A 69 1.86 0.02 -20.30
N PRO A 70 2.32 1.22 -20.70
CA PRO A 70 3.08 2.08 -19.78
C PRO A 70 2.34 2.39 -18.49
N ASP A 71 1.02 2.59 -18.54
CA ASP A 71 0.22 2.87 -17.35
C ASP A 71 0.25 1.72 -16.35
N TYR A 72 0.16 0.48 -16.86
CA TYR A 72 0.21 -0.71 -16.03
C TYR A 72 1.59 -0.88 -15.39
N LEU A 73 2.64 -0.72 -16.19
CA LEU A 73 4.02 -0.84 -15.68
C LEU A 73 4.33 0.22 -14.64
N ALA A 74 3.80 1.44 -14.83
CA ALA A 74 3.94 2.51 -13.84
C ALA A 74 3.24 2.15 -12.53
N ALA A 75 2.03 1.56 -12.60
CA ALA A 75 1.31 1.15 -11.40
C ALA A 75 2.07 0.06 -10.63
N LEU A 76 2.64 -0.91 -11.33
CA LEU A 76 3.47 -1.94 -10.69
C LEU A 76 4.69 -1.33 -10.00
N ASP A 77 5.37 -0.41 -10.66
CA ASP A 77 6.56 0.25 -10.13
C ASP A 77 6.22 1.07 -8.87
N ARG A 78 5.15 1.85 -8.94
CA ARG A 78 4.70 2.66 -7.80
C ARG A 78 4.26 1.79 -6.62
N HIS A 79 3.63 0.67 -6.90
CA HIS A 79 3.22 -0.27 -5.85
C HIS A 79 4.44 -0.88 -5.16
N THR A 80 5.45 -1.29 -5.92
CA THR A 80 6.70 -1.80 -5.36
C THR A 80 7.40 -0.73 -4.50
N ALA A 81 7.44 0.51 -4.99
CA ALA A 81 8.05 1.62 -4.25
C ALA A 81 7.28 1.88 -2.94
N PHE A 82 5.95 1.83 -2.98
CA PHE A 82 5.12 2.00 -1.78
C PHE A 82 5.43 0.92 -0.74
N HIS A 83 5.56 -0.34 -1.14
CA HIS A 83 5.94 -1.42 -0.22
C HIS A 83 7.34 -1.21 0.34
N GLY A 84 8.29 -0.73 -0.47
CA GLY A 84 9.63 -0.41 0.00
C GLY A 84 9.62 0.64 1.11
N GLN A 85 8.81 1.68 0.96
CA GLN A 85 8.65 2.72 1.97
C GLN A 85 7.98 2.15 3.23
N MET A 86 6.93 1.33 3.05
CA MET A 86 6.27 0.69 4.19
C MET A 86 7.20 -0.22 4.96
N GLN A 87 8.10 -0.95 4.28
CA GLN A 87 9.08 -1.81 4.95
C GLN A 87 9.97 -1.02 5.90
N GLY A 88 10.44 0.15 5.47
CA GLY A 88 11.25 1.01 6.33
C GLY A 88 10.50 1.46 7.57
N ILE A 89 9.24 1.87 7.39
CA ILE A 89 8.39 2.30 8.50
C ILE A 89 8.05 1.12 9.42
N ALA A 90 7.75 -0.04 8.85
CA ALA A 90 7.45 -1.25 9.62
C ALA A 90 8.63 -1.67 10.51
N LYS A 91 9.86 -1.55 10.02
CA LYS A 91 11.04 -1.83 10.82
C LYS A 91 11.16 -0.91 12.02
N LEU A 92 10.84 0.37 11.83
CA LEU A 92 10.83 1.32 12.95
C LEU A 92 9.77 0.94 13.98
N ILE A 93 8.56 0.63 13.54
CA ILE A 93 7.46 0.24 14.44
C ILE A 93 7.83 -1.04 15.20
N ASN A 94 8.27 -2.06 14.52
CA ASN A 94 8.62 -3.35 15.14
C ASN A 94 9.85 -3.25 16.04
N GLY A 95 10.69 -2.24 15.81
CA GLY A 95 11.86 -1.96 16.65
C GLY A 95 11.58 -1.00 17.81
N GLY A 96 10.34 -0.57 17.99
CA GLY A 96 9.97 0.33 19.07
C GLY A 96 10.23 1.81 18.79
N GLU A 97 10.61 2.17 17.57
CA GLU A 97 10.86 3.56 17.18
C GLU A 97 9.57 4.23 16.69
N TYR A 98 8.57 4.25 17.56
CA TYR A 98 7.20 4.69 17.21
C TYR A 98 7.12 6.15 16.82
N ASP A 99 7.82 7.03 17.54
CA ASP A 99 7.77 8.47 17.26
C ASP A 99 8.36 8.79 15.90
N GLN A 100 9.46 8.13 15.54
CA GLN A 100 10.09 8.31 14.23
C GLN A 100 9.20 7.80 13.12
N ALA A 101 8.56 6.65 13.31
CA ALA A 101 7.60 6.10 12.35
C ALA A 101 6.44 7.06 12.15
N GLU A 102 5.87 7.61 13.22
CA GLU A 102 4.76 8.54 13.15
C GLU A 102 5.16 9.82 12.38
N ARG A 103 6.35 10.34 12.62
CA ARG A 103 6.84 11.51 11.88
C ARG A 103 6.91 11.25 10.39
N LEU A 104 7.41 10.08 9.98
CA LEU A 104 7.50 9.73 8.55
C LEU A 104 6.12 9.58 7.91
N LEU A 105 5.15 9.08 8.67
CA LEU A 105 3.78 8.88 8.17
C LEU A 105 3.01 10.20 8.04
N ASN A 106 3.27 11.15 8.94
CA ASN A 106 2.54 12.43 8.98
C ASN A 106 3.18 13.53 8.14
N ALA A 107 4.48 13.45 7.91
CA ALA A 107 5.19 14.52 7.21
C ALA A 107 4.94 14.48 5.71
N ALA A 108 4.87 15.65 5.08
CA ALA A 108 5.02 15.73 3.63
C ALA A 108 6.43 15.29 3.30
N GLY A 109 6.60 14.35 2.38
CA GLY A 109 7.92 13.82 2.07
C GLY A 109 7.84 12.53 1.26
N PRO A 110 8.90 11.71 1.27
CA PRO A 110 8.99 10.54 0.39
C PRO A 110 7.80 9.57 0.48
N PHE A 111 7.35 9.26 1.70
CA PHE A 111 6.22 8.34 1.86
C PHE A 111 4.94 8.92 1.27
N GLN A 112 4.63 10.17 1.59
CA GLN A 112 3.44 10.83 1.06
C GLN A 112 3.50 10.96 -0.46
N ASN A 113 4.67 11.29 -1.00
CA ASN A 113 4.85 11.39 -2.45
C ASN A 113 4.65 10.05 -3.13
N THR A 114 5.20 8.98 -2.59
CA THR A 114 5.04 7.62 -3.12
C THR A 114 3.58 7.19 -3.05
N SER A 115 2.91 7.47 -1.94
CA SER A 115 1.50 7.18 -1.73
C SER A 115 0.63 7.88 -2.78
N ASN A 116 0.86 9.17 -3.01
CA ASN A 116 0.12 9.94 -4.01
C ASN A 116 0.39 9.43 -5.43
N ALA A 117 1.63 9.09 -5.74
CA ALA A 117 2.01 8.57 -7.05
C ALA A 117 1.33 7.22 -7.33
N LEU A 118 1.24 6.35 -6.33
CA LEU A 118 0.54 5.08 -6.47
C LEU A 118 -0.96 5.29 -6.73
N ALA A 119 -1.62 6.15 -5.95
CA ALA A 119 -3.03 6.43 -6.14
C ALA A 119 -3.31 6.99 -7.54
N ASN A 120 -2.49 7.93 -8.00
CA ASN A 120 -2.63 8.51 -9.34
C ASN A 120 -2.42 7.46 -10.44
N ALA A 121 -1.46 6.57 -10.27
CA ALA A 121 -1.20 5.50 -11.23
C ALA A 121 -2.37 4.52 -11.31
N ILE A 122 -2.96 4.17 -10.17
CA ILE A 122 -4.13 3.29 -10.11
C ILE A 122 -5.32 3.94 -10.80
N MET A 123 -5.56 5.24 -10.55
CA MET A 123 -6.66 5.97 -11.19
C MET A 123 -6.47 6.06 -12.71
N ALA A 124 -5.25 6.28 -13.17
CA ALA A 124 -4.95 6.31 -14.60
C ALA A 124 -5.23 4.95 -15.24
N LEU A 125 -4.87 3.87 -14.54
CA LEU A 125 -5.11 2.51 -15.00
C LEU A 125 -6.61 2.22 -15.08
N ASP A 126 -7.40 2.69 -14.10
CA ASP A 126 -8.84 2.53 -14.07
C ASP A 126 -9.51 3.20 -15.27
N ARG A 127 -9.09 4.41 -15.61
CA ARG A 127 -9.61 5.13 -16.80
C ARG A 127 -9.37 4.32 -18.08
N ARG A 128 -8.25 3.62 -18.17
CA ARG A 128 -7.94 2.75 -19.32
C ARG A 128 -8.80 1.49 -19.33
N ALA A 129 -9.08 0.95 -18.13
CA ALA A 129 -9.84 -0.30 -18.01
C ALA A 129 -11.32 -0.10 -18.33
N THR A 130 -11.87 1.08 -18.03
CA THR A 130 -13.31 1.37 -18.19
C THR A 130 -13.63 2.19 -19.44
N GLY A 131 -12.63 2.78 -20.03
CA GLY A 131 -12.79 3.59 -21.26
C GLY A 131 -12.44 2.83 -22.51
#